data_0fada5aad22356667d4b6e50d1a8973d
#
_entry.id   0fada5aad22356667d4b6e50d1a8973d
#
_cell.length_a   1.000
_cell.length_b   1.000
_cell.length_c   1.000
_cell.angle_alpha   90.00
_cell.angle_beta   90.00
_cell.angle_gamma   90.00
#
_symmetry.space_group_name_H-M   'P 1'
#
loop_
_entity.id
_entity.type
_entity.pdbx_description
1 polymer ?
#
loop_
_entity_poly.entity_id
_entity_poly.type
_entity_poly.pdbx_seq_one_letter_code
_entity_poly.pdbx_strand_id
1 'polypeptide(L)'
;RVLQMYSDPAVREKEIKNMSQVYTTLKKDILPEHRRARFIANIEFTNYTNEELVALVNDNIEILDEEALLRAATLLKENDAKLTIYNKAIDKFNSDRAIINKAVVLLNMNNIADATSVLAQTADKNCPFYQNSLGVIALRNGDLAKAEAAFAKANIDAAKANLGVVNILKGEYQAALNMLKGTQSFNEALANILTNNLDAASNILKDAKCPC
;
A
#
# COMPACT_ATOMS: atom_id res chain seq x y z
N ARG A 1 19.11 45.39 38.07
CA ARG A 1 19.27 45.74 39.49
C ARG A 1 18.82 44.59 40.40
N VAL A 2 17.57 44.10 40.33
CA VAL A 2 17.09 43.02 41.22
C VAL A 2 17.94 41.74 41.12
N LEU A 3 18.43 41.40 39.93
CA LEU A 3 19.33 40.26 39.73
C LEU A 3 20.70 40.41 40.39
N GLN A 4 21.09 41.61 40.71
CA GLN A 4 22.37 41.94 41.38
C GLN A 4 22.23 42.16 42.90
N MET A 5 21.02 42.41 43.38
CA MET A 5 20.76 42.71 44.79
C MET A 5 20.54 41.47 45.66
N TYR A 6 20.13 40.39 45.07
CA TYR A 6 19.83 39.15 45.80
C TYR A 6 20.62 37.97 45.22
N SER A 7 21.37 37.32 46.05
CA SER A 7 22.12 36.10 45.65
C SER A 7 21.24 34.83 45.60
N ASP A 8 20.19 34.82 46.42
CA ASP A 8 19.24 33.70 46.49
C ASP A 8 18.21 33.75 45.35
N PRO A 9 18.11 32.69 44.52
CA PRO A 9 17.16 32.61 43.42
C PRO A 9 15.70 32.76 43.87
N ALA A 10 15.32 32.18 45.02
CA ALA A 10 13.94 32.21 45.52
C ALA A 10 13.53 33.62 45.97
N VAL A 11 14.44 34.35 46.58
CA VAL A 11 14.22 35.77 46.97
C VAL A 11 14.10 36.64 45.72
N ARG A 12 14.96 36.42 44.72
CA ARG A 12 14.88 37.13 43.42
C ARG A 12 13.54 36.92 42.73
N GLU A 13 13.05 35.68 42.70
CA GLU A 13 11.77 35.36 42.08
C GLU A 13 10.61 36.03 42.78
N LYS A 14 10.63 36.04 44.12
CA LYS A 14 9.61 36.71 44.94
C LYS A 14 9.59 38.22 44.68
N GLU A 15 10.75 38.86 44.62
CA GLU A 15 10.85 40.31 44.36
C GLU A 15 10.44 40.67 42.94
N ILE A 16 10.75 39.84 41.92
CA ILE A 16 10.29 40.04 40.55
C ILE A 16 8.76 39.90 40.48
N LYS A 17 8.16 38.94 41.19
CA LYS A 17 6.70 38.82 41.28
C LYS A 17 6.01 40.00 41.94
N ASN A 18 6.66 40.63 42.90
CA ASN A 18 6.14 41.81 43.57
C ASN A 18 6.17 43.09 42.69
N MET A 19 6.95 43.10 41.63
CA MET A 19 6.98 44.18 40.65
C MET A 19 5.86 43.99 39.61
N SER A 20 4.63 44.39 39.96
CA SER A 20 3.42 44.01 39.21
C SER A 20 3.48 44.29 37.69
N GLN A 21 4.02 45.41 37.27
CA GLN A 21 4.19 45.75 35.86
C GLN A 21 5.22 44.86 35.15
N VAL A 22 6.38 44.69 35.74
CA VAL A 22 7.47 43.85 35.19
C VAL A 22 7.06 42.40 35.15
N TYR A 23 6.39 41.88 36.19
CA TYR A 23 5.92 40.52 36.26
C TYR A 23 4.80 40.24 35.21
N THR A 24 3.91 41.21 35.00
CA THR A 24 2.84 41.08 33.98
C THR A 24 3.43 40.97 32.57
N THR A 25 4.40 41.79 32.22
CA THR A 25 5.13 41.74 30.96
C THR A 25 5.90 40.42 30.82
N LEU A 26 6.66 40.01 31.84
CA LEU A 26 7.37 38.74 31.86
C LEU A 26 6.42 37.55 31.67
N LYS A 27 5.29 37.52 32.38
CA LYS A 27 4.32 36.47 32.35
C LYS A 27 3.63 36.36 30.98
N LYS A 28 3.31 37.51 30.37
CA LYS A 28 2.55 37.57 29.11
C LYS A 28 3.43 37.38 27.89
N ASP A 29 4.58 38.02 27.84
CA ASP A 29 5.35 38.19 26.61
C ASP A 29 6.64 37.32 26.58
N ILE A 30 7.27 37.12 27.74
CA ILE A 30 8.58 36.45 27.81
C ILE A 30 8.50 34.98 28.28
N LEU A 31 7.79 34.73 29.40
CA LEU A 31 7.71 33.38 29.96
C LEU A 31 7.06 32.33 29.04
N PRO A 32 6.06 32.66 28.23
CA PRO A 32 5.53 31.69 27.24
C PRO A 32 6.56 31.24 26.23
N GLU A 33 7.44 32.15 25.80
CA GLU A 33 8.54 31.88 24.89
C GLU A 33 9.58 30.89 25.48
N HIS A 34 9.92 31.09 26.76
CA HIS A 34 10.90 30.28 27.48
C HIS A 34 10.34 28.98 28.09
N ARG A 35 9.01 28.85 28.20
CA ARG A 35 8.35 27.65 28.73
C ARG A 35 8.07 26.61 27.63
N ARG A 36 8.45 26.89 26.40
CA ARG A 36 8.27 25.93 25.29
C ARG A 36 9.31 24.81 25.40
N ALA A 37 8.88 23.62 25.72
CA ALA A 37 9.68 22.43 25.48
C ALA A 37 9.73 22.17 23.97
N ARG A 38 10.92 22.21 23.39
CA ARG A 38 11.12 21.82 21.99
C ARG A 38 11.56 20.37 21.98
N PHE A 39 10.67 19.49 21.49
CA PHE A 39 11.04 18.13 21.18
C PHE A 39 11.64 18.08 19.77
N ILE A 40 12.88 17.66 19.67
CA ILE A 40 13.52 17.36 18.39
C ILE A 40 13.57 15.84 18.31
N ALA A 41 12.74 15.25 17.44
CA ALA A 41 12.83 13.84 17.10
C ALA A 41 13.75 13.71 15.88
N ASN A 42 14.91 13.12 16.05
CA ASN A 42 15.71 12.65 14.92
C ASN A 42 15.18 11.29 14.53
N ILE A 43 14.54 11.20 13.36
CA ILE A 43 14.07 9.94 12.81
C ILE A 43 15.13 9.49 11.81
N GLU A 44 15.84 8.44 12.14
CA GLU A 44 16.74 7.77 11.21
C GLU A 44 15.96 6.68 10.49
N PHE A 45 15.89 6.77 9.17
CA PHE A 45 15.35 5.70 8.34
C PHE A 45 16.49 4.76 7.94
N THR A 46 16.37 3.51 8.32
CA THR A 46 17.27 2.46 7.81
C THR A 46 16.79 2.07 6.41
N ASN A 47 17.57 2.44 5.40
CA ASN A 47 17.25 2.10 4.02
C ASN A 47 18.11 0.90 3.59
N TYR A 48 17.49 -0.28 3.56
CA TYR A 48 18.15 -1.52 3.17
C TYR A 48 18.28 -1.62 1.64
N THR A 49 19.40 -2.15 1.15
CA THR A 49 19.52 -2.62 -0.24
C THR A 49 18.64 -3.87 -0.47
N ASN A 50 18.45 -4.27 -1.72
CA ASN A 50 17.69 -5.48 -2.03
C ASN A 50 18.36 -6.74 -1.47
N GLU A 51 19.68 -6.79 -1.54
CA GLU A 51 20.52 -7.88 -1.05
C GLU A 51 20.42 -8.01 0.47
N GLU A 52 20.50 -6.87 1.17
CA GLU A 52 20.32 -6.84 2.63
C GLU A 52 18.92 -7.27 3.07
N LEU A 53 17.87 -6.83 2.35
CA LEU A 53 16.50 -7.26 2.64
C LEU A 53 16.34 -8.78 2.51
N VAL A 54 16.86 -9.37 1.43
CA VAL A 54 16.80 -10.83 1.22
C VAL A 54 17.60 -11.58 2.29
N ALA A 55 18.77 -11.07 2.70
CA ALA A 55 19.54 -11.66 3.80
C ALA A 55 18.77 -11.57 5.14
N LEU A 56 18.24 -10.40 5.47
CA LEU A 56 17.52 -10.17 6.73
C LEU A 56 16.22 -10.97 6.85
N VAL A 57 15.55 -11.29 5.75
CA VAL A 57 14.41 -12.20 5.74
C VAL A 57 14.79 -13.57 6.31
N ASN A 58 15.98 -14.06 6.03
CA ASN A 58 16.46 -15.36 6.49
C ASN A 58 17.09 -15.28 7.88
N ASP A 59 17.85 -14.22 8.17
CA ASP A 59 18.69 -14.12 9.35
C ASP A 59 17.96 -13.46 10.53
N ASN A 60 17.21 -12.38 10.29
CA ASN A 60 16.54 -11.62 11.35
C ASN A 60 15.34 -10.80 10.83
N ILE A 61 14.30 -11.46 10.37
CA ILE A 61 13.07 -10.83 9.84
C ILE A 61 12.38 -9.92 10.88
N GLU A 62 12.66 -10.10 12.17
CA GLU A 62 12.01 -9.36 13.27
C GLU A 62 12.34 -7.87 13.27
N ILE A 63 13.51 -7.48 12.76
CA ILE A 63 13.92 -6.06 12.75
C ILE A 63 13.27 -5.27 11.62
N LEU A 64 12.72 -5.95 10.61
CA LEU A 64 12.11 -5.30 9.46
C LEU A 64 10.80 -4.61 9.83
N ASP A 65 10.62 -3.39 9.37
CA ASP A 65 9.35 -2.67 9.43
C ASP A 65 8.38 -3.15 8.33
N GLU A 66 7.16 -2.60 8.30
CA GLU A 66 6.13 -2.97 7.35
C GLU A 66 6.60 -2.76 5.90
N GLU A 67 7.20 -1.61 5.60
CA GLU A 67 7.63 -1.27 4.24
C GLU A 67 8.75 -2.20 3.75
N ALA A 68 9.72 -2.47 4.61
CA ALA A 68 10.82 -3.39 4.34
C ALA A 68 10.30 -4.82 4.08
N LEU A 69 9.34 -5.32 4.87
CA LEU A 69 8.72 -6.62 4.65
C LEU A 69 7.96 -6.67 3.32
N LEU A 70 7.13 -5.67 3.02
CA LEU A 70 6.40 -5.63 1.76
C LEU A 70 7.33 -5.59 0.55
N ARG A 71 8.41 -4.79 0.62
CA ARG A 71 9.43 -4.74 -0.41
C ARG A 71 10.20 -6.05 -0.54
N ALA A 72 10.61 -6.66 0.58
CA ALA A 72 11.31 -7.95 0.58
C ALA A 72 10.48 -9.03 -0.12
N ALA A 73 9.16 -9.10 0.15
CA ALA A 73 8.27 -10.05 -0.51
C ALA A 73 8.27 -9.91 -2.04
N THR A 74 8.45 -8.68 -2.59
CA THR A 74 8.53 -8.48 -4.04
C THR A 74 9.80 -9.00 -4.68
N LEU A 75 10.88 -9.12 -3.91
CA LEU A 75 12.19 -9.58 -4.38
C LEU A 75 12.29 -11.11 -4.49
N LEU A 76 11.42 -11.82 -3.77
CA LEU A 76 11.41 -13.28 -3.78
C LEU A 76 10.63 -13.82 -4.99
N LYS A 77 11.01 -15.02 -5.44
CA LYS A 77 10.32 -15.72 -6.54
C LYS A 77 9.28 -16.69 -6.01
N GLU A 78 9.63 -17.43 -4.96
CA GLU A 78 8.85 -18.51 -4.39
C GLU A 78 7.61 -18.00 -3.67
N ASN A 79 6.44 -18.53 -4.00
CA ASN A 79 5.17 -18.12 -3.41
C ASN A 79 5.11 -18.39 -1.91
N ASP A 80 5.61 -19.52 -1.43
CA ASP A 80 5.60 -19.88 -0.01
C ASP A 80 6.44 -18.90 0.82
N ALA A 81 7.60 -18.47 0.28
CA ALA A 81 8.42 -17.46 0.91
C ALA A 81 7.70 -16.10 1.00
N LYS A 82 7.00 -15.68 -0.08
CA LYS A 82 6.16 -14.47 -0.05
C LYS A 82 5.07 -14.56 1.00
N LEU A 83 4.36 -15.70 1.07
CA LEU A 83 3.30 -15.92 2.05
C LEU A 83 3.83 -15.83 3.48
N THR A 84 5.03 -16.36 3.75
CA THR A 84 5.67 -16.25 5.06
C THR A 84 5.92 -14.80 5.46
N ILE A 85 6.44 -13.98 4.54
CA ILE A 85 6.71 -12.56 4.80
C ILE A 85 5.40 -11.78 5.01
N TYR A 86 4.38 -12.03 4.18
CA TYR A 86 3.09 -11.36 4.35
C TYR A 86 2.41 -11.75 5.66
N ASN A 87 2.51 -13.03 6.10
CA ASN A 87 2.06 -13.43 7.42
C ASN A 87 2.75 -12.61 8.51
N LYS A 88 4.08 -12.47 8.41
CA LYS A 88 4.86 -11.67 9.37
C LYS A 88 4.42 -10.21 9.43
N ALA A 89 4.17 -9.59 8.26
CA ALA A 89 3.69 -8.22 8.19
C ALA A 89 2.26 -8.08 8.75
N ILE A 90 1.40 -9.07 8.57
CA ILE A 90 0.05 -9.11 9.14
C ILE A 90 0.14 -9.22 10.66
N ASP A 91 0.89 -10.18 11.17
CA ASP A 91 1.00 -10.47 12.61
C ASP A 91 1.60 -9.29 13.38
N LYS A 92 2.59 -8.62 12.79
CA LYS A 92 3.34 -7.55 13.46
C LYS A 92 2.68 -6.18 13.34
N PHE A 93 2.05 -5.89 12.19
CA PHE A 93 1.57 -4.54 11.86
C PHE A 93 0.07 -4.48 11.55
N ASN A 94 -0.64 -5.61 11.52
CA ASN A 94 -2.03 -5.71 11.07
C ASN A 94 -2.23 -5.06 9.68
N SER A 95 -1.29 -5.31 8.77
CA SER A 95 -1.16 -4.63 7.49
C SER A 95 -2.22 -5.05 6.47
N ASP A 96 -3.14 -4.16 6.13
CA ASP A 96 -4.10 -4.37 5.03
C ASP A 96 -3.40 -4.61 3.69
N ARG A 97 -2.26 -3.94 3.46
CA ARG A 97 -1.44 -4.14 2.25
C ARG A 97 -0.89 -5.57 2.16
N ALA A 98 -0.41 -6.09 3.28
CA ALA A 98 0.08 -7.47 3.33
C ALA A 98 -1.07 -8.48 3.16
N ILE A 99 -2.25 -8.24 3.75
CA ILE A 99 -3.44 -9.06 3.57
C ILE A 99 -3.83 -9.13 2.08
N ILE A 100 -3.93 -7.99 1.40
CA ILE A 100 -4.29 -7.91 -0.01
C ILE A 100 -3.24 -8.61 -0.87
N ASN A 101 -1.95 -8.36 -0.65
CA ASN A 101 -0.86 -8.98 -1.40
C ASN A 101 -0.80 -10.50 -1.18
N LYS A 102 -1.05 -10.98 0.03
CA LYS A 102 -1.18 -12.41 0.34
C LYS A 102 -2.34 -13.04 -0.44
N ALA A 103 -3.50 -12.37 -0.48
CA ALA A 103 -4.63 -12.85 -1.28
C ALA A 103 -4.29 -12.93 -2.78
N VAL A 104 -3.53 -11.96 -3.32
CA VAL A 104 -3.05 -11.99 -4.72
C VAL A 104 -2.12 -13.18 -4.97
N VAL A 105 -1.20 -13.48 -4.07
CA VAL A 105 -0.33 -14.66 -4.20
C VAL A 105 -1.16 -15.96 -4.20
N LEU A 106 -2.13 -16.09 -3.30
CA LEU A 106 -3.03 -17.23 -3.24
C LEU A 106 -3.87 -17.39 -4.52
N LEU A 107 -4.35 -16.26 -5.09
CA LEU A 107 -5.04 -16.27 -6.37
C LEU A 107 -4.13 -16.75 -7.52
N ASN A 108 -2.87 -16.35 -7.54
CA ASN A 108 -1.90 -16.83 -8.53
C ASN A 108 -1.59 -18.33 -8.37
N MET A 109 -1.68 -18.85 -7.15
CA MET A 109 -1.59 -20.29 -6.85
C MET A 109 -2.91 -21.05 -7.13
N ASN A 110 -3.94 -20.36 -7.66
CA ASN A 110 -5.29 -20.88 -7.88
C ASN A 110 -6.01 -21.34 -6.59
N ASN A 111 -5.57 -20.84 -5.43
CA ASN A 111 -6.20 -21.12 -4.14
C ASN A 111 -7.24 -20.06 -3.81
N ILE A 112 -8.41 -20.14 -4.46
CA ILE A 112 -9.47 -19.12 -4.38
C ILE A 112 -10.10 -19.10 -2.98
N ALA A 113 -10.26 -20.24 -2.32
CA ALA A 113 -10.89 -20.34 -1.02
C ALA A 113 -10.09 -19.59 0.07
N ASP A 114 -8.77 -19.86 0.15
CA ASP A 114 -7.90 -19.20 1.10
C ASP A 114 -7.73 -17.70 0.75
N ALA A 115 -7.64 -17.36 -0.53
CA ALA A 115 -7.59 -15.97 -0.97
C ALA A 115 -8.82 -15.18 -0.49
N THR A 116 -10.01 -15.78 -0.60
CA THR A 116 -11.27 -15.17 -0.13
C THR A 116 -11.26 -14.97 1.38
N SER A 117 -10.84 -16.00 2.13
CA SER A 117 -10.78 -15.96 3.59
C SER A 117 -9.78 -14.92 4.10
N VAL A 118 -8.62 -14.81 3.47
CA VAL A 118 -7.59 -13.83 3.79
C VAL A 118 -8.07 -12.42 3.45
N LEU A 119 -8.60 -12.21 2.24
CA LEU A 119 -9.07 -10.89 1.80
C LEU A 119 -10.19 -10.34 2.69
N ALA A 120 -11.03 -11.22 3.27
CA ALA A 120 -12.10 -10.81 4.17
C ALA A 120 -11.59 -10.10 5.43
N GLN A 121 -10.32 -10.30 5.83
CA GLN A 121 -9.69 -9.68 6.99
C GLN A 121 -9.28 -8.22 6.76
N THR A 122 -9.21 -7.75 5.51
CA THR A 122 -8.88 -6.34 5.19
C THR A 122 -9.84 -5.39 5.90
N ALA A 123 -9.33 -4.38 6.58
CA ALA A 123 -10.15 -3.38 7.28
C ALA A 123 -10.76 -2.38 6.30
N ASP A 124 -9.95 -1.83 5.38
CA ASP A 124 -10.43 -0.88 4.36
C ASP A 124 -11.02 -1.60 3.13
N LYS A 125 -12.32 -1.83 3.16
CA LYS A 125 -13.07 -2.41 2.04
C LYS A 125 -13.20 -1.48 0.82
N ASN A 126 -12.87 -0.19 0.95
CA ASN A 126 -12.91 0.78 -0.15
C ASN A 126 -11.57 0.89 -0.88
N CYS A 127 -10.52 0.26 -0.35
CA CYS A 127 -9.21 0.24 -1.01
C CYS A 127 -9.34 -0.28 -2.45
N PRO A 128 -8.81 0.44 -3.47
CA PRO A 128 -8.88 0.01 -4.87
C PRO A 128 -8.31 -1.39 -5.12
N PHE A 129 -7.23 -1.74 -4.46
CA PHE A 129 -6.59 -3.05 -4.59
C PHE A 129 -7.43 -4.17 -3.96
N TYR A 130 -8.13 -3.89 -2.83
CA TYR A 130 -9.12 -4.80 -2.26
C TYR A 130 -10.24 -5.07 -3.25
N GLN A 131 -10.83 -4.01 -3.82
CA GLN A 131 -11.93 -4.14 -4.78
C GLN A 131 -11.49 -4.89 -6.05
N ASN A 132 -10.28 -4.63 -6.55
CA ASN A 132 -9.74 -5.39 -7.67
C ASN A 132 -9.60 -6.88 -7.34
N SER A 133 -9.05 -7.23 -6.18
CA SER A 133 -8.89 -8.62 -5.74
C SER A 133 -10.24 -9.33 -5.55
N LEU A 134 -11.23 -8.61 -5.00
CA LEU A 134 -12.60 -9.09 -4.89
C LEU A 134 -13.23 -9.38 -6.26
N GLY A 135 -12.98 -8.49 -7.24
CA GLY A 135 -13.40 -8.68 -8.62
C GLY A 135 -12.77 -9.92 -9.27
N VAL A 136 -11.47 -10.15 -9.02
CA VAL A 136 -10.77 -11.36 -9.52
C VAL A 136 -11.37 -12.64 -8.90
N ILE A 137 -11.67 -12.64 -7.61
CA ILE A 137 -12.33 -13.77 -6.94
C ILE A 137 -13.70 -14.04 -7.56
N ALA A 138 -14.51 -13.01 -7.77
CA ALA A 138 -15.83 -13.12 -8.39
C ALA A 138 -15.73 -13.69 -9.82
N LEU A 139 -14.75 -13.18 -10.60
CA LEU A 139 -14.49 -13.63 -11.96
C LEU A 139 -14.11 -15.12 -12.00
N ARG A 140 -13.21 -15.56 -11.12
CA ARG A 140 -12.79 -16.97 -10.98
C ARG A 140 -13.94 -17.90 -10.58
N ASN A 141 -14.91 -17.38 -9.84
CA ASN A 141 -16.14 -18.09 -9.46
C ASN A 141 -17.24 -18.03 -10.54
N GLY A 142 -17.00 -17.35 -11.67
CA GLY A 142 -17.97 -17.20 -12.76
C GLY A 142 -19.03 -16.14 -12.53
N ASP A 143 -18.95 -15.35 -11.46
CA ASP A 143 -19.91 -14.29 -11.15
C ASP A 143 -19.52 -12.99 -11.85
N LEU A 144 -19.83 -12.89 -13.14
CA LEU A 144 -19.45 -11.75 -13.98
C LEU A 144 -20.04 -10.43 -13.48
N ALA A 145 -21.26 -10.45 -12.90
CA ALA A 145 -21.93 -9.24 -12.40
C ALA A 145 -21.20 -8.67 -11.17
N LYS A 146 -20.82 -9.53 -10.22
CA LYS A 146 -20.03 -9.09 -9.06
C LYS A 146 -18.63 -8.67 -9.46
N ALA A 147 -17.99 -9.37 -10.40
CA ALA A 147 -16.69 -9.01 -10.92
C ALA A 147 -16.70 -7.60 -11.53
N GLU A 148 -17.66 -7.33 -12.41
CA GLU A 148 -17.84 -6.02 -13.04
C GLU A 148 -18.04 -4.90 -12.01
N ALA A 149 -18.93 -5.11 -11.02
CA ALA A 149 -19.21 -4.14 -9.97
C ALA A 149 -17.96 -3.83 -9.10
N ALA A 150 -17.17 -4.86 -8.77
CA ALA A 150 -15.97 -4.72 -7.97
C ALA A 150 -14.84 -4.00 -8.75
N PHE A 151 -14.61 -4.38 -10.00
CA PHE A 151 -13.62 -3.71 -10.85
C PHE A 151 -13.98 -2.25 -11.14
N ALA A 152 -15.25 -1.93 -11.34
CA ALA A 152 -15.72 -0.56 -11.52
C ALA A 152 -15.43 0.31 -10.28
N LYS A 153 -15.59 -0.24 -9.06
CA LYS A 153 -15.25 0.44 -7.81
C LYS A 153 -13.74 0.64 -7.64
N ALA A 154 -12.93 -0.32 -8.09
CA ALA A 154 -11.49 -0.26 -7.96
C ALA A 154 -10.88 0.91 -8.74
N ASN A 155 -11.38 1.19 -9.94
CA ASN A 155 -10.97 2.30 -10.82
C ASN A 155 -9.45 2.49 -10.97
N ILE A 156 -8.70 1.39 -11.07
CA ILE A 156 -7.26 1.34 -11.36
C ILE A 156 -7.03 0.66 -12.70
N ASP A 157 -5.88 0.85 -13.33
CA ASP A 157 -5.60 0.31 -14.67
C ASP A 157 -5.70 -1.21 -14.72
N ALA A 158 -5.25 -1.91 -13.67
CA ALA A 158 -5.41 -3.36 -13.58
C ALA A 158 -6.90 -3.79 -13.57
N ALA A 159 -7.76 -3.03 -12.88
CA ALA A 159 -9.20 -3.31 -12.85
C ALA A 159 -9.87 -3.01 -14.19
N LYS A 160 -9.42 -1.96 -14.90
CA LYS A 160 -9.90 -1.68 -16.27
C LYS A 160 -9.56 -2.81 -17.23
N ALA A 161 -8.33 -3.34 -17.16
CA ALA A 161 -7.92 -4.49 -17.95
C ALA A 161 -8.77 -5.73 -17.60
N ASN A 162 -9.06 -5.95 -16.33
CA ASN A 162 -9.94 -7.05 -15.88
C ASN A 162 -11.39 -6.86 -16.36
N LEU A 163 -11.92 -5.63 -16.41
CA LEU A 163 -13.22 -5.34 -17.04
C LEU A 163 -13.23 -5.68 -18.52
N GLY A 164 -12.11 -5.46 -19.22
CA GLY A 164 -11.95 -5.91 -20.58
C GLY A 164 -12.12 -7.44 -20.73
N VAL A 165 -11.58 -8.22 -19.77
CA VAL A 165 -11.77 -9.68 -19.73
C VAL A 165 -13.24 -10.04 -19.47
N VAL A 166 -13.90 -9.35 -18.52
CA VAL A 166 -15.34 -9.54 -18.28
C VAL A 166 -16.16 -9.29 -19.54
N ASN A 167 -15.85 -8.24 -20.28
CA ASN A 167 -16.54 -7.92 -21.56
C ASN A 167 -16.30 -8.98 -22.64
N ILE A 168 -15.10 -9.57 -22.72
CA ILE A 168 -14.85 -10.72 -23.61
C ILE A 168 -15.78 -11.87 -23.25
N LEU A 169 -15.89 -12.22 -21.96
CA LEU A 169 -16.73 -13.32 -21.49
C LEU A 169 -18.24 -13.07 -21.68
N LYS A 170 -18.65 -11.81 -21.71
CA LYS A 170 -20.03 -11.37 -22.01
C LYS A 170 -20.32 -11.31 -23.52
N GLY A 171 -19.31 -11.43 -24.38
CA GLY A 171 -19.44 -11.26 -25.82
C GLY A 171 -19.42 -9.79 -26.29
N GLU A 172 -19.10 -8.87 -25.43
CA GLU A 172 -19.03 -7.43 -25.69
C GLU A 172 -17.64 -7.02 -26.24
N TYR A 173 -17.25 -7.62 -27.37
CA TYR A 173 -15.86 -7.60 -27.86
C TYR A 173 -15.32 -6.21 -28.18
N GLN A 174 -16.17 -5.30 -28.71
CA GLN A 174 -15.73 -3.94 -29.01
C GLN A 174 -15.47 -3.14 -27.72
N ALA A 175 -16.30 -3.33 -26.69
CA ALA A 175 -16.08 -2.72 -25.39
C ALA A 175 -14.82 -3.26 -24.74
N ALA A 176 -14.58 -4.58 -24.83
CA ALA A 176 -13.37 -5.23 -24.38
C ALA A 176 -12.12 -4.65 -25.03
N LEU A 177 -12.12 -4.50 -26.36
CA LEU A 177 -11.01 -3.93 -27.11
C LEU A 177 -10.69 -2.51 -26.67
N ASN A 178 -11.70 -1.67 -26.44
CA ASN A 178 -11.49 -0.30 -25.96
C ASN A 178 -10.82 -0.25 -24.58
N MET A 179 -11.15 -1.19 -23.67
CA MET A 179 -10.58 -1.27 -22.34
C MET A 179 -9.16 -1.87 -22.31
N LEU A 180 -8.89 -2.80 -23.22
CA LEU A 180 -7.62 -3.53 -23.28
C LEU A 180 -6.57 -2.84 -24.16
N LYS A 181 -6.98 -1.84 -24.95
CA LYS A 181 -6.11 -1.16 -25.90
C LYS A 181 -4.84 -0.60 -25.25
N GLY A 182 -3.70 -1.00 -25.78
CA GLY A 182 -2.38 -0.57 -25.32
C GLY A 182 -1.80 -1.39 -24.17
N THR A 183 -2.50 -2.42 -23.68
CA THR A 183 -1.96 -3.33 -22.64
C THR A 183 -0.90 -4.29 -23.19
N GLN A 184 -0.82 -4.46 -24.53
CA GLN A 184 0.05 -5.42 -25.21
C GLN A 184 -0.10 -6.85 -24.66
N SER A 185 -1.29 -7.18 -24.18
CA SER A 185 -1.60 -8.45 -23.52
C SER A 185 -2.24 -9.46 -24.46
N PHE A 186 -2.20 -10.74 -24.11
CA PHE A 186 -2.95 -11.78 -24.80
C PHE A 186 -4.46 -11.47 -24.85
N ASN A 187 -5.01 -10.84 -23.84
CA ASN A 187 -6.42 -10.45 -23.81
C ASN A 187 -6.71 -9.34 -24.84
N GLU A 188 -5.79 -8.39 -25.06
CA GLU A 188 -5.92 -7.40 -26.13
C GLU A 188 -5.83 -8.08 -27.52
N ALA A 189 -4.90 -9.01 -27.70
CA ALA A 189 -4.81 -9.77 -28.93
C ALA A 189 -6.09 -10.58 -29.19
N LEU A 190 -6.63 -11.24 -28.18
CA LEU A 190 -7.90 -11.97 -28.27
C LEU A 190 -9.07 -11.03 -28.64
N ALA A 191 -9.18 -9.88 -28.00
CA ALA A 191 -10.22 -8.90 -28.34
C ALA A 191 -10.09 -8.41 -29.78
N ASN A 192 -8.86 -8.21 -30.28
CA ASN A 192 -8.60 -7.87 -31.68
C ASN A 192 -9.03 -8.98 -32.63
N ILE A 193 -8.75 -10.26 -32.30
CA ILE A 193 -9.21 -11.42 -33.10
C ILE A 193 -10.74 -11.45 -33.15
N LEU A 194 -11.40 -11.32 -32.03
CA LEU A 194 -12.86 -11.36 -31.89
C LEU A 194 -13.57 -10.17 -32.57
N THR A 195 -12.85 -9.07 -32.82
CA THR A 195 -13.33 -7.92 -33.59
C THR A 195 -12.82 -7.89 -35.04
N ASN A 196 -12.19 -8.97 -35.51
CA ASN A 196 -11.63 -9.13 -36.86
C ASN A 196 -10.47 -8.19 -37.20
N ASN A 197 -9.74 -7.69 -36.19
CA ASN A 197 -8.55 -6.86 -36.36
C ASN A 197 -7.28 -7.74 -36.37
N LEU A 198 -7.14 -8.62 -37.35
CA LEU A 198 -6.12 -9.67 -37.35
C LEU A 198 -4.69 -9.15 -37.40
N ASP A 199 -4.44 -8.05 -38.12
CA ASP A 199 -3.10 -7.44 -38.20
C ASP A 199 -2.64 -6.91 -36.84
N ALA A 200 -3.54 -6.25 -36.10
CA ALA A 200 -3.25 -5.74 -34.76
C ALA A 200 -2.96 -6.91 -33.79
N ALA A 201 -3.77 -7.95 -33.83
CA ALA A 201 -3.55 -9.16 -33.04
C ALA A 201 -2.20 -9.81 -33.34
N SER A 202 -1.86 -9.96 -34.62
CA SER A 202 -0.59 -10.53 -35.07
C SER A 202 0.61 -9.72 -34.57
N ASN A 203 0.54 -8.38 -34.59
CA ASN A 203 1.60 -7.53 -34.10
C ASN A 203 1.83 -7.67 -32.58
N ILE A 204 0.76 -7.76 -31.79
CA ILE A 204 0.87 -7.98 -30.34
C ILE A 204 1.48 -9.37 -30.06
N LEU A 205 1.06 -10.41 -30.80
CA LEU A 205 1.50 -11.79 -30.55
C LEU A 205 2.92 -12.08 -31.04
N LYS A 206 3.48 -11.33 -31.99
CA LYS A 206 4.86 -11.48 -32.46
C LYS A 206 5.88 -11.32 -31.33
N ASP A 207 5.66 -10.36 -30.44
CA ASP A 207 6.58 -10.02 -29.35
C ASP A 207 6.17 -10.70 -28.02
N ALA A 208 5.01 -11.35 -28.01
CA ALA A 208 4.51 -12.01 -26.80
C ALA A 208 5.32 -13.27 -26.50
N LYS A 209 6.03 -13.27 -25.38
CA LYS A 209 6.58 -14.52 -24.84
C LYS A 209 5.44 -15.39 -24.34
N CYS A 210 5.31 -16.60 -24.90
CA CYS A 210 4.37 -17.56 -24.37
C CYS A 210 4.65 -17.80 -22.88
N PRO A 211 3.69 -17.64 -21.97
CA PRO A 211 3.85 -18.04 -20.58
C PRO A 211 3.74 -19.56 -20.49
N CYS A 212 4.72 -20.26 -21.03
CA CYS A 212 4.82 -21.74 -20.93
C CYS A 212 5.50 -22.11 -19.62
#